data_628ace75a12e0dd36bd0fabcf519af4a
#
_entry.id   628ace75a12e0dd36bd0fabcf519af4a
#
_cell.length_a   1.000
_cell.length_b   1.000
_cell.length_c   1.000
_cell.angle_alpha   90.00
_cell.angle_beta   90.00
_cell.angle_gamma   90.00
#
_symmetry.space_group_name_H-M   'P 1'
#
loop_
_entity.id
_entity.type
_entity.pdbx_description
1 polymer ?
#
loop_
_entity_poly.entity_id
_entity_poly.type
_entity_poly.pdbx_seq_one_letter_code
_entity_poly.pdbx_strand_id
1 'polypeptide(L)'
;MTKTLTRIAATALVATLIPLPAFAQQMDHSSHANHQMHAMDASADDVAGAEETLKAYRTALEARDAQAMRALFAEDSAIFENGKAEGSFANYMEHHLGPELDAIVSFTFTDPTLTVTRMEHMAHAYETYGYRIELSDGRVIERDGVATSVLAHDADGWRIVQYHSSSRALRN
;
A
#
# COMPACT_ATOMS: atom_id res chain seq x y z
N MET A 1 43.53 -26.62 -41.04
CA MET A 1 42.48 -25.95 -40.26
C MET A 1 41.28 -25.76 -41.17
N THR A 2 40.37 -26.70 -41.15
CA THR A 2 39.23 -26.80 -42.08
C THR A 2 37.97 -26.37 -41.37
N LYS A 3 37.35 -25.27 -41.78
CA LYS A 3 36.06 -24.76 -41.26
C LYS A 3 34.90 -25.46 -41.97
N THR A 4 34.14 -26.23 -41.24
CA THR A 4 32.94 -26.90 -41.71
C THR A 4 31.74 -25.92 -41.57
N LEU A 5 31.13 -25.53 -42.70
CA LEU A 5 29.90 -24.76 -42.74
C LEU A 5 28.73 -25.75 -42.63
N THR A 6 27.92 -25.64 -41.59
CA THR A 6 26.64 -26.38 -41.46
C THR A 6 25.53 -25.55 -42.10
N ARG A 7 24.93 -26.10 -43.16
CA ARG A 7 23.76 -25.53 -43.85
C ARG A 7 22.51 -25.91 -43.06
N ILE A 8 21.73 -24.90 -42.63
CA ILE A 8 20.39 -25.07 -42.06
C ILE A 8 19.40 -25.06 -43.22
N ALA A 9 18.67 -26.18 -43.40
CA ALA A 9 17.59 -26.32 -44.36
C ALA A 9 16.29 -25.72 -43.76
N ALA A 10 15.72 -24.73 -44.40
CA ALA A 10 14.40 -24.16 -44.05
C ALA A 10 13.32 -25.01 -44.69
N THR A 11 12.51 -25.69 -43.85
CA THR A 11 11.33 -26.43 -44.30
C THR A 11 10.12 -25.51 -44.28
N ALA A 12 9.59 -25.19 -45.46
CA ALA A 12 8.36 -24.42 -45.60
C ALA A 12 7.13 -25.29 -45.30
N LEU A 13 6.36 -24.90 -44.28
CA LEU A 13 5.09 -25.53 -43.93
C LEU A 13 3.96 -24.87 -44.70
N VAL A 14 3.36 -25.61 -45.66
CA VAL A 14 2.19 -25.16 -46.44
C VAL A 14 0.96 -25.40 -45.55
N ALA A 15 0.30 -24.34 -45.11
CA ALA A 15 -0.99 -24.43 -44.40
C ALA A 15 -2.13 -24.47 -45.41
N THR A 16 -2.81 -25.61 -45.51
CA THR A 16 -4.07 -25.78 -46.25
C THR A 16 -5.24 -25.23 -45.44
N LEU A 17 -5.87 -24.17 -45.95
CA LEU A 17 -7.11 -23.59 -45.45
C LEU A 17 -8.29 -24.53 -45.79
N ILE A 18 -8.91 -25.12 -44.76
CA ILE A 18 -10.19 -25.83 -44.87
C ILE A 18 -11.31 -24.84 -44.50
N PRO A 19 -12.32 -24.57 -45.34
CA PRO A 19 -13.44 -23.71 -44.98
C PRO A 19 -14.37 -24.45 -44.02
N LEU A 20 -14.59 -23.92 -42.82
CA LEU A 20 -15.64 -24.39 -41.88
C LEU A 20 -16.98 -23.77 -42.28
N PRO A 21 -18.10 -24.55 -42.26
CA PRO A 21 -19.42 -24.01 -42.52
C PRO A 21 -19.87 -23.08 -41.40
N ALA A 22 -20.35 -21.90 -41.75
CA ALA A 22 -20.95 -20.95 -40.84
C ALA A 22 -22.29 -21.49 -40.31
N PHE A 23 -22.31 -21.99 -39.08
CA PHE A 23 -23.56 -22.17 -38.32
C PHE A 23 -23.95 -20.80 -37.76
N ALA A 24 -24.92 -20.17 -38.38
CA ALA A 24 -25.63 -19.05 -37.81
C ALA A 24 -26.47 -19.56 -36.63
N GLN A 25 -25.95 -19.52 -35.42
CA GLN A 25 -26.74 -19.62 -34.20
C GLN A 25 -27.41 -18.29 -33.95
N GLN A 26 -28.70 -18.25 -34.21
CA GLN A 26 -29.60 -17.17 -33.81
C GLN A 26 -29.67 -17.21 -32.27
N MET A 27 -28.88 -16.35 -31.61
CA MET A 27 -29.00 -16.12 -30.18
C MET A 27 -30.22 -15.26 -29.94
N ASP A 28 -31.23 -15.87 -29.36
CA ASP A 28 -32.39 -15.19 -28.80
C ASP A 28 -31.96 -14.31 -27.63
N HIS A 29 -32.00 -12.98 -27.85
CA HIS A 29 -31.64 -11.94 -26.84
C HIS A 29 -32.83 -11.61 -25.96
N SER A 30 -33.54 -12.56 -25.40
CA SER A 30 -34.62 -12.30 -24.45
C SER A 30 -34.45 -13.01 -23.11
N SER A 31 -33.34 -12.76 -22.44
CA SER A 31 -33.27 -12.86 -20.98
C SER A 31 -32.06 -12.06 -20.48
N HIS A 32 -32.16 -10.73 -20.59
CA HIS A 32 -31.43 -9.87 -19.68
C HIS A 32 -32.00 -10.11 -18.28
N ALA A 33 -31.65 -11.24 -17.67
CA ALA A 33 -31.64 -11.33 -16.24
C ALA A 33 -30.78 -10.17 -15.77
N ASN A 34 -31.41 -9.24 -15.11
CA ASN A 34 -30.85 -8.13 -14.39
C ASN A 34 -29.79 -8.67 -13.43
N HIS A 35 -28.55 -8.88 -13.92
CA HIS A 35 -27.40 -8.86 -13.08
C HIS A 35 -27.20 -7.37 -12.73
N GLN A 36 -28.07 -6.89 -11.83
CA GLN A 36 -27.64 -5.87 -10.90
C GLN A 36 -26.37 -6.45 -10.27
N MET A 37 -25.24 -6.11 -10.88
CA MET A 37 -24.03 -6.00 -10.09
C MET A 37 -24.45 -5.06 -8.96
N HIS A 38 -24.67 -5.62 -7.78
CA HIS A 38 -24.53 -4.89 -6.57
C HIS A 38 -23.08 -4.39 -6.66
N ALA A 39 -22.89 -3.19 -7.23
CA ALA A 39 -21.85 -2.33 -6.76
C ALA A 39 -22.13 -2.31 -5.26
N MET A 40 -21.38 -3.11 -4.49
CA MET A 40 -21.34 -2.99 -3.05
C MET A 40 -20.92 -1.55 -2.87
N ASP A 41 -21.90 -0.73 -2.56
CA ASP A 41 -21.72 0.64 -2.14
C ASP A 41 -20.75 0.50 -0.97
N ALA A 42 -19.47 0.80 -1.26
CA ALA A 42 -18.48 0.87 -0.20
C ALA A 42 -19.00 1.96 0.68
N SER A 43 -19.66 1.59 1.79
CA SER A 43 -20.35 2.57 2.59
C SER A 43 -19.31 3.62 2.98
N ALA A 44 -19.68 4.89 2.94
CA ALA A 44 -18.80 5.98 3.34
C ALA A 44 -18.17 5.69 4.72
N ASP A 45 -18.87 4.96 5.57
CA ASP A 45 -18.46 4.52 6.89
C ASP A 45 -17.24 3.58 6.87
N ASP A 46 -17.09 2.73 5.84
CA ASP A 46 -15.95 1.80 5.73
C ASP A 46 -14.66 2.49 5.28
N VAL A 47 -14.75 3.51 4.44
CA VAL A 47 -13.60 4.35 4.07
C VAL A 47 -13.18 5.19 5.28
N ALA A 48 -14.15 5.73 6.01
CA ALA A 48 -13.92 6.51 7.23
C ALA A 48 -13.11 5.71 8.26
N GLY A 49 -13.41 4.41 8.45
CA GLY A 49 -12.69 3.56 9.39
C GLY A 49 -11.20 3.37 9.03
N ALA A 50 -10.88 3.20 7.74
CA ALA A 50 -9.48 3.13 7.28
C ALA A 50 -8.76 4.48 7.45
N GLU A 51 -9.44 5.59 7.17
CA GLU A 51 -8.91 6.93 7.42
C GLU A 51 -8.65 7.18 8.91
N GLU A 52 -9.58 6.79 9.76
CA GLU A 52 -9.45 6.93 11.22
C GLU A 52 -8.26 6.13 11.76
N THR A 53 -8.03 4.91 11.25
CA THR A 53 -6.87 4.09 11.61
C THR A 53 -5.55 4.81 11.31
N LEU A 54 -5.42 5.43 10.13
CA LEU A 54 -4.21 6.16 9.76
C LEU A 54 -4.06 7.48 10.55
N LYS A 55 -5.16 8.19 10.79
CA LYS A 55 -5.16 9.39 11.66
C LYS A 55 -4.78 9.03 13.10
N ALA A 56 -5.29 7.91 13.61
CA ALA A 56 -4.93 7.39 14.94
C ALA A 56 -3.44 7.05 15.02
N TYR A 57 -2.86 6.47 13.97
CA TYR A 57 -1.43 6.19 13.93
C TYR A 57 -0.59 7.49 14.03
N ARG A 58 -0.93 8.54 13.27
CA ARG A 58 -0.25 9.84 13.39
C ARG A 58 -0.38 10.43 14.80
N THR A 59 -1.59 10.40 15.38
CA THR A 59 -1.84 10.89 16.74
C THR A 59 -1.03 10.11 17.78
N ALA A 60 -0.96 8.78 17.65
CA ALA A 60 -0.17 7.92 18.54
C ALA A 60 1.34 8.21 18.41
N LEU A 61 1.81 8.52 17.19
CA LEU A 61 3.21 8.89 16.94
C LEU A 61 3.55 10.25 17.56
N GLU A 62 2.68 11.26 17.42
CA GLU A 62 2.83 12.56 18.09
C GLU A 62 2.83 12.42 19.63
N ALA A 63 1.96 11.54 20.15
CA ALA A 63 1.91 11.22 21.57
C ALA A 63 3.07 10.33 22.03
N ARG A 64 3.82 9.73 21.11
CA ARG A 64 4.86 8.72 21.36
C ARG A 64 4.31 7.50 22.11
N ASP A 65 3.05 7.18 21.84
CA ASP A 65 2.36 6.05 22.45
C ASP A 65 2.61 4.76 21.68
N ALA A 66 3.66 4.05 22.08
CA ALA A 66 4.07 2.78 21.45
C ALA A 66 2.97 1.69 21.52
N GLN A 67 2.14 1.69 22.57
CA GLN A 67 1.07 0.72 22.72
C GLN A 67 -0.08 1.02 21.76
N ALA A 68 -0.51 2.28 21.67
CA ALA A 68 -1.53 2.69 20.72
C ALA A 68 -1.09 2.44 19.26
N MET A 69 0.17 2.76 18.92
CA MET A 69 0.71 2.45 17.59
C MET A 69 0.65 0.96 17.27
N ARG A 70 1.11 0.08 18.17
CA ARG A 70 1.10 -1.39 17.97
C ARG A 70 -0.30 -1.94 17.71
N ALA A 71 -1.32 -1.39 18.36
CA ALA A 71 -2.69 -1.83 18.21
C ALA A 71 -3.29 -1.57 16.83
N LEU A 72 -2.69 -0.69 16.02
CA LEU A 72 -3.17 -0.32 14.68
C LEU A 72 -2.58 -1.19 13.55
N PHE A 73 -1.55 -1.98 13.83
CA PHE A 73 -0.88 -2.82 12.84
C PHE A 73 -1.27 -4.29 12.98
N ALA A 74 -1.32 -4.99 11.84
CA ALA A 74 -1.41 -6.44 11.83
C ALA A 74 -0.09 -7.05 12.33
N GLU A 75 -0.16 -8.24 12.91
CA GLU A 75 1.00 -8.96 13.45
C GLU A 75 2.05 -9.24 12.38
N ASP A 76 1.59 -9.60 11.16
CA ASP A 76 2.39 -9.91 9.99
C ASP A 76 2.61 -8.71 9.04
N SER A 77 2.44 -7.48 9.57
CA SER A 77 2.63 -6.26 8.80
C SER A 77 4.04 -6.14 8.21
N ALA A 78 4.18 -5.38 7.12
CA ALA A 78 5.45 -5.09 6.47
C ALA A 78 5.76 -3.60 6.50
N ILE A 79 6.88 -3.22 7.13
CA ILE A 79 7.31 -1.83 7.28
C ILE A 79 8.53 -1.55 6.39
N PHE A 80 8.46 -0.44 5.68
CA PHE A 80 9.56 0.08 4.87
C PHE A 80 9.78 1.55 5.23
N GLU A 81 11.02 1.92 5.48
CA GLU A 81 11.36 3.31 5.77
C GLU A 81 12.65 3.74 5.06
N ASN A 82 12.60 4.86 4.33
CA ASN A 82 13.77 5.47 3.69
C ASN A 82 14.65 4.49 2.89
N GLY A 83 14.01 3.50 2.21
CA GLY A 83 14.70 2.49 1.39
C GLY A 83 15.15 1.25 2.13
N LYS A 84 14.79 1.08 3.42
CA LYS A 84 15.09 -0.10 4.23
C LYS A 84 13.81 -0.90 4.51
N ALA A 85 13.90 -2.23 4.46
CA ALA A 85 12.87 -3.14 4.92
C ALA A 85 13.08 -3.40 6.43
N GLU A 86 12.11 -3.02 7.24
CA GLU A 86 12.19 -3.09 8.71
C GLU A 86 11.54 -4.34 9.30
N GLY A 87 10.87 -5.16 8.46
CA GLY A 87 10.11 -6.33 8.90
C GLY A 87 8.72 -5.98 9.39
N SER A 88 8.22 -6.70 10.40
CA SER A 88 6.93 -6.39 11.03
C SER A 88 6.99 -5.09 11.85
N PHE A 89 5.82 -4.51 12.18
CA PHE A 89 5.77 -3.34 13.06
C PHE A 89 6.36 -3.64 14.44
N ALA A 90 6.21 -4.87 14.93
CA ALA A 90 6.82 -5.29 16.20
C ALA A 90 8.35 -5.20 16.11
N ASN A 91 8.94 -5.71 15.03
CA ASN A 91 10.39 -5.64 14.79
C ASN A 91 10.89 -4.20 14.61
N TYR A 92 10.14 -3.39 13.85
CA TYR A 92 10.43 -1.97 13.65
C TYR A 92 10.44 -1.19 14.98
N MET A 93 9.44 -1.46 15.84
CA MET A 93 9.39 -0.87 17.19
C MET A 93 10.52 -1.32 18.09
N GLU A 94 10.98 -2.57 17.98
CA GLU A 94 12.04 -3.09 18.84
C GLU A 94 13.41 -2.53 18.45
N HIS A 95 13.68 -2.44 17.15
CA HIS A 95 15.05 -2.20 16.66
C HIS A 95 15.27 -0.81 16.03
N HIS A 96 14.21 -0.04 15.79
CA HIS A 96 14.31 1.26 15.14
C HIS A 96 13.48 2.33 15.86
N LEU A 97 12.15 2.34 15.70
CA LEU A 97 11.32 3.44 16.17
C LEU A 97 11.32 3.54 17.71
N GLY A 98 11.24 2.43 18.44
CA GLY A 98 11.20 2.46 19.91
C GLY A 98 12.42 3.16 20.52
N PRO A 99 13.66 2.79 20.18
CA PRO A 99 14.86 3.50 20.62
C PRO A 99 14.88 4.99 20.22
N GLU A 100 14.31 5.35 19.08
CA GLU A 100 14.21 6.76 18.65
C GLU A 100 13.20 7.55 19.48
N LEU A 101 12.05 6.95 19.85
CA LEU A 101 11.03 7.59 20.67
C LEU A 101 11.57 8.06 22.03
N ASP A 102 12.53 7.35 22.59
CA ASP A 102 13.16 7.71 23.87
C ASP A 102 13.97 9.02 23.77
N ALA A 103 14.50 9.35 22.60
CA ALA A 103 15.24 10.57 22.34
C ALA A 103 14.36 11.75 21.92
N ILE A 104 13.10 11.51 21.54
CA ILE A 104 12.17 12.53 21.06
C ILE A 104 11.49 13.24 22.23
N VAL A 105 11.60 14.56 22.30
CA VAL A 105 10.88 15.43 23.24
C VAL A 105 9.50 15.78 22.69
N SER A 106 9.43 16.17 21.41
CA SER A 106 8.19 16.45 20.73
C SER A 106 8.23 15.97 19.28
N PHE A 107 7.10 15.49 18.79
CA PHE A 107 6.87 15.16 17.39
C PHE A 107 5.57 15.85 16.96
N THR A 108 5.59 16.55 15.83
CA THR A 108 4.41 17.26 15.31
C THR A 108 4.35 17.12 13.80
N PHE A 109 3.19 16.72 13.28
CA PHE A 109 2.89 16.79 11.85
C PHE A 109 2.37 18.18 11.46
N THR A 110 2.71 18.64 10.27
CA THR A 110 2.21 19.87 9.68
C THR A 110 1.57 19.60 8.32
N ASP A 111 0.43 20.22 8.09
CA ASP A 111 -0.32 20.16 6.84
C ASP A 111 -0.50 18.72 6.27
N PRO A 112 -0.91 17.72 7.09
CA PRO A 112 -1.07 16.37 6.61
C PRO A 112 -2.23 16.27 5.62
N THR A 113 -1.98 15.62 4.48
CA THR A 113 -3.02 15.21 3.54
C THR A 113 -3.15 13.70 3.58
N LEU A 114 -4.35 13.18 3.35
CA LEU A 114 -4.63 11.75 3.33
C LEU A 114 -5.65 11.46 2.23
N THR A 115 -5.34 10.52 1.37
CA THR A 115 -6.27 9.96 0.40
C THR A 115 -6.34 8.45 0.59
N VAL A 116 -7.56 7.94 0.77
CA VAL A 116 -7.83 6.51 0.95
C VAL A 116 -8.73 6.03 -0.18
N THR A 117 -8.40 4.89 -0.76
CA THR A 117 -9.23 4.18 -1.74
C THR A 117 -9.47 2.76 -1.25
N ARG A 118 -10.74 2.41 -1.09
CA ARG A 118 -11.16 1.07 -0.67
C ARG A 118 -11.25 0.11 -1.85
N MET A 119 -10.92 -1.15 -1.60
CA MET A 119 -11.04 -2.28 -2.53
C MET A 119 -11.55 -3.49 -1.75
N GLU A 120 -12.86 -3.70 -1.68
CA GLU A 120 -13.51 -4.77 -0.91
C GLU A 120 -13.10 -4.74 0.59
N HIS A 121 -12.32 -5.73 1.05
CA HIS A 121 -11.82 -5.83 2.43
C HIS A 121 -10.45 -5.21 2.63
N MET A 122 -9.97 -4.46 1.66
CA MET A 122 -8.69 -3.78 1.71
C MET A 122 -8.85 -2.29 1.40
N ALA A 123 -7.89 -1.51 1.82
CA ALA A 123 -7.74 -0.12 1.39
C ALA A 123 -6.27 0.16 1.10
N HIS A 124 -6.02 1.01 0.13
CA HIS A 124 -4.71 1.64 -0.02
C HIS A 124 -4.83 3.14 0.25
N ALA A 125 -3.77 3.70 0.78
CA ALA A 125 -3.71 5.11 1.09
C ALA A 125 -2.37 5.71 0.70
N TYR A 126 -2.37 7.02 0.48
CA TYR A 126 -1.17 7.82 0.40
C TYR A 126 -1.33 9.12 1.17
N GLU A 127 -0.23 9.56 1.77
CA GLU A 127 -0.16 10.73 2.62
C GLU A 127 1.01 11.62 2.22
N THR A 128 0.84 12.92 2.38
CA THR A 128 1.94 13.87 2.37
C THR A 128 1.84 14.73 3.63
N TYR A 129 2.97 15.10 4.19
CA TYR A 129 3.02 15.90 5.42
C TYR A 129 4.38 16.57 5.58
N GLY A 130 4.40 17.69 6.30
CA GLY A 130 5.61 18.15 6.96
C GLY A 130 5.69 17.49 8.35
N TYR A 131 6.89 17.43 8.93
CA TYR A 131 7.02 17.09 10.33
C TYR A 131 8.20 17.79 10.98
N ARG A 132 8.05 18.03 12.28
CA ARG A 132 9.06 18.62 13.15
C ARG A 132 9.27 17.74 14.37
N ILE A 133 10.52 17.41 14.63
CA ILE A 133 10.94 16.63 15.80
C ILE A 133 11.91 17.46 16.62
N GLU A 134 11.69 17.55 17.93
CA GLU A 134 12.66 18.05 18.88
C GLU A 134 13.28 16.89 19.65
N LEU A 135 14.60 16.84 19.68
CA LEU A 135 15.34 15.81 20.39
C LEU A 135 15.81 16.31 21.77
N SER A 136 16.03 15.39 22.70
CA SER A 136 16.48 15.66 24.06
C SER A 136 17.85 16.36 24.14
N ASP A 137 18.66 16.28 23.08
CA ASP A 137 19.94 16.98 22.96
C ASP A 137 19.79 18.41 22.37
N GLY A 138 18.56 18.87 22.12
CA GLY A 138 18.24 20.20 21.60
C GLY A 138 18.26 20.31 20.08
N ARG A 139 18.57 19.24 19.34
CA ARG A 139 18.46 19.25 17.87
C ARG A 139 17.00 19.30 17.45
N VAL A 140 16.76 20.02 16.36
CA VAL A 140 15.47 20.09 15.69
C VAL A 140 15.60 19.51 14.28
N ILE A 141 14.68 18.63 13.92
CA ILE A 141 14.61 17.99 12.61
C ILE A 141 13.29 18.43 11.96
N GLU A 142 13.37 19.03 10.78
CA GLU A 142 12.22 19.43 9.99
C GLU A 142 12.35 18.81 8.59
N ARG A 143 11.30 18.12 8.12
CA ARG A 143 11.34 17.40 6.85
C ARG A 143 9.97 17.39 6.18
N ASP A 144 9.98 17.23 4.84
CA ASP A 144 8.80 16.80 4.07
C ASP A 144 8.77 15.27 4.03
N GLY A 145 7.64 14.69 4.33
CA GLY A 145 7.41 13.24 4.31
C GLY A 145 6.30 12.84 3.35
N VAL A 146 6.39 11.61 2.89
CA VAL A 146 5.33 10.91 2.18
C VAL A 146 5.19 9.51 2.76
N ALA A 147 3.96 9.00 2.79
CA ALA A 147 3.71 7.60 3.16
C ALA A 147 2.70 6.96 2.21
N THR A 148 2.83 5.65 2.05
CA THR A 148 1.83 4.78 1.40
C THR A 148 1.49 3.64 2.33
N SER A 149 0.21 3.29 2.39
CA SER A 149 -0.28 2.26 3.29
C SER A 149 -1.22 1.30 2.57
N VAL A 150 -1.20 0.05 3.00
CA VAL A 150 -2.24 -0.92 2.72
C VAL A 150 -2.87 -1.33 4.05
N LEU A 151 -4.19 -1.32 4.09
CA LEU A 151 -4.97 -1.75 5.24
C LEU A 151 -5.84 -2.94 4.86
N ALA A 152 -6.08 -3.83 5.80
CA ALA A 152 -7.06 -4.90 5.71
C ALA A 152 -8.13 -4.73 6.77
N HIS A 153 -9.37 -5.10 6.43
CA HIS A 153 -10.50 -5.10 7.34
C HIS A 153 -10.87 -6.54 7.72
N ASP A 154 -10.90 -6.81 9.00
CA ASP A 154 -11.31 -8.08 9.57
C ASP A 154 -12.43 -7.90 10.62
N ALA A 155 -12.72 -8.91 11.42
CA ALA A 155 -13.75 -8.87 12.47
C ALA A 155 -13.45 -7.83 13.56
N ASP A 156 -12.18 -7.46 13.75
CA ASP A 156 -11.72 -6.51 14.77
C ASP A 156 -11.54 -5.07 14.21
N GLY A 157 -11.85 -4.86 12.92
CA GLY A 157 -11.76 -3.58 12.22
C GLY A 157 -10.56 -3.45 11.28
N TRP A 158 -10.22 -2.22 10.95
CA TRP A 158 -9.09 -1.94 10.05
C TRP A 158 -7.74 -2.07 10.74
N ARG A 159 -6.79 -2.77 10.07
CA ARG A 159 -5.39 -2.89 10.49
C ARG A 159 -4.46 -2.52 9.35
N ILE A 160 -3.35 -1.84 9.66
CA ILE A 160 -2.29 -1.55 8.70
C ILE A 160 -1.48 -2.82 8.47
N VAL A 161 -1.50 -3.35 7.24
CA VAL A 161 -0.75 -4.55 6.84
C VAL A 161 0.55 -4.20 6.12
N GLN A 162 0.63 -3.01 5.53
CA GLN A 162 1.86 -2.47 4.97
C GLN A 162 1.93 -0.97 5.21
N TYR A 163 3.11 -0.48 5.58
CA TYR A 163 3.40 0.94 5.71
C TYR A 163 4.77 1.24 5.11
N HIS A 164 4.82 2.21 4.23
CA HIS A 164 6.07 2.69 3.66
C HIS A 164 6.14 4.21 3.80
N SER A 165 7.17 4.69 4.45
CA SER A 165 7.44 6.12 4.58
C SER A 165 8.81 6.49 4.03
N SER A 166 8.91 7.71 3.56
CA SER A 166 10.17 8.33 3.21
C SER A 166 10.12 9.83 3.42
N SER A 167 11.27 10.42 3.65
CA SER A 167 11.33 11.86 3.91
C SER A 167 12.59 12.50 3.34
N ARG A 168 12.52 13.80 3.15
CA ARG A 168 13.65 14.64 2.68
C ARG A 168 13.76 15.91 3.52
N ALA A 169 14.95 16.47 3.60
CA ALA A 169 15.14 17.80 4.20
C ALA A 169 14.33 18.86 3.43
N LEU A 170 13.85 19.86 4.16
CA LEU A 170 13.21 21.02 3.53
C LEU A 170 14.16 21.67 2.52
N ARG A 171 13.62 22.10 1.38
CA ARG A 171 14.37 22.88 0.41
C ARG A 171 14.33 24.35 0.85
N ASN A 172 15.50 24.91 1.14
CA ASN A 172 15.67 26.35 1.32
C ASN A 172 15.48 27.07 -0.01
#